data_394aeecb9dfe10e698ee6e9f29637d63
#
_entry.id   394aeecb9dfe10e698ee6e9f29637d63
#
_cell.length_a   1.000
_cell.length_b   1.000
_cell.length_c   1.000
_cell.angle_alpha   90.00
_cell.angle_beta   90.00
_cell.angle_gamma   90.00
#
_symmetry.space_group_name_H-M   'P 1'
#
loop_
_entity.id
_entity.type
_entity.pdbx_description
1 polymer ?
#
loop_
_entity_poly.entity_id
_entity_poly.type
_entity_poly.pdbx_seq_one_letter_code
_entity_poly.pdbx_strand_id
1 'polypeptide(L)'
;IPIMASNMDNVGTFEMGLALQKFHITNAVSKFYENKEWVNYVNKGLDLGYNFPTFGLEKISRIDEFISHIAKKTNKNVENIVFDIPNGYIDKFSKIIKETRKEFPQLGIIAGNVVTPEGVKLLMNSGADGVKVGIGSGGVCDTTDTTGVGYPQLSANIECSEEAKKYKGFIVSDGGVKITGDISKAFAAGSGFVMIGS
;
A
#
# COMPACT_ATOMS: atom_id res chain seq x y z
N ILE A 1 -9.94 8.67 -8.34
CA ILE A 1 -9.93 7.42 -9.16
C ILE A 1 -9.26 6.34 -8.30
N PRO A 2 -9.90 5.18 -8.06
CA PRO A 2 -9.37 4.16 -7.17
C PRO A 2 -8.27 3.28 -7.83
N ILE A 3 -7.31 3.94 -8.44
CA ILE A 3 -6.11 3.34 -9.02
C ILE A 3 -4.90 3.87 -8.25
N MET A 4 -3.92 3.02 -8.02
CA MET A 4 -2.70 3.35 -7.29
C MET A 4 -1.47 2.90 -8.09
N ALA A 5 -0.52 3.79 -8.31
CA ALA A 5 0.79 3.39 -8.82
C ALA A 5 1.54 2.58 -7.76
N SER A 6 2.19 1.50 -8.19
CA SER A 6 2.90 0.58 -7.31
C SER A 6 4.14 1.23 -6.70
N ASN A 7 4.47 0.82 -5.48
CA ASN A 7 5.66 1.24 -4.74
C ASN A 7 6.99 0.66 -5.24
N MET A 8 7.03 0.22 -6.50
CA MET A 8 8.27 -0.21 -7.17
C MET A 8 9.18 0.98 -7.45
N ASP A 9 10.50 0.77 -7.43
CA ASP A 9 11.50 1.85 -7.52
C ASP A 9 11.40 2.68 -8.81
N ASN A 10 10.98 2.06 -9.91
CA ASN A 10 10.81 2.70 -11.21
C ASN A 10 9.37 3.18 -11.49
N VAL A 11 8.43 2.94 -10.58
CA VAL A 11 7.01 3.31 -10.71
C VAL A 11 6.59 4.27 -9.61
N GLY A 12 6.82 3.92 -8.34
CA GLY A 12 6.48 4.72 -7.17
C GLY A 12 7.43 5.90 -6.96
N THR A 13 7.63 6.73 -7.98
CA THR A 13 8.53 7.90 -7.94
C THR A 13 7.77 9.18 -7.62
N PHE A 14 8.48 10.21 -7.21
CA PHE A 14 7.87 11.54 -6.99
C PHE A 14 7.37 12.17 -8.28
N GLU A 15 8.07 11.96 -9.40
CA GLU A 15 7.69 12.45 -10.72
C GLU A 15 6.37 11.82 -11.17
N MET A 16 6.21 10.50 -10.96
CA MET A 16 4.96 9.80 -11.19
C MET A 16 3.85 10.39 -10.31
N GLY A 17 4.13 10.62 -9.03
CA GLY A 17 3.19 11.24 -8.09
C GLY A 17 2.70 12.62 -8.54
N LEU A 18 3.62 13.50 -8.96
CA LEU A 18 3.28 14.83 -9.50
C LEU A 18 2.44 14.77 -10.78
N ALA A 19 2.64 13.73 -11.60
CA ALA A 19 1.85 13.53 -12.81
C ALA A 19 0.45 12.99 -12.49
N LEU A 20 0.36 11.96 -11.64
CA LEU A 20 -0.87 11.24 -11.33
C LEU A 20 -1.85 12.02 -10.45
N GLN A 21 -1.36 12.82 -9.50
CA GLN A 21 -2.23 13.61 -8.61
C GLN A 21 -3.15 14.58 -9.37
N LYS A 22 -2.74 15.05 -10.56
CA LYS A 22 -3.57 15.91 -11.45
C LYS A 22 -4.83 15.21 -11.93
N PHE A 23 -4.83 13.88 -11.92
CA PHE A 23 -5.96 13.03 -12.32
C PHE A 23 -6.65 12.37 -11.10
N HIS A 24 -6.30 12.80 -9.88
CA HIS A 24 -6.78 12.17 -8.64
C HIS A 24 -6.50 10.67 -8.57
N ILE A 25 -5.34 10.25 -9.06
CA ILE A 25 -4.81 8.89 -8.98
C ILE A 25 -3.75 8.87 -7.88
N THR A 26 -3.80 7.86 -7.03
CA THR A 26 -2.86 7.71 -5.91
C THR A 26 -1.54 7.07 -6.37
N ASN A 27 -0.50 7.32 -5.60
CA ASN A 27 0.84 6.79 -5.82
C ASN A 27 1.40 6.27 -4.50
N ALA A 28 1.74 5.01 -4.43
CA ALA A 28 2.54 4.47 -3.33
C ALA A 28 4.02 4.76 -3.65
N VAL A 29 4.61 5.70 -2.93
CA VAL A 29 5.99 6.12 -3.18
C VAL A 29 6.96 5.10 -2.59
N SER A 30 7.98 4.71 -3.37
CA SER A 30 9.00 3.74 -2.97
C SER A 30 9.63 4.09 -1.62
N LYS A 31 9.90 3.07 -0.80
CA LYS A 31 10.48 3.19 0.55
C LYS A 31 11.94 3.63 0.60
N PHE A 32 12.61 3.74 -0.54
CA PHE A 32 14.04 4.05 -0.61
C PHE A 32 14.38 5.54 -0.65
N TYR A 33 13.36 6.40 -0.72
CA TYR A 33 13.56 7.85 -0.67
C TYR A 33 13.85 8.35 0.75
N GLU A 34 14.78 9.30 0.86
CA GLU A 34 15.15 9.93 2.12
C GLU A 34 14.19 11.09 2.51
N ASN A 35 14.12 11.40 3.81
CA ASN A 35 13.26 12.48 4.33
C ASN A 35 13.49 13.83 3.63
N LYS A 36 14.75 14.16 3.26
CA LYS A 36 15.08 15.41 2.56
C LYS A 36 14.47 15.49 1.16
N GLU A 37 14.36 14.35 0.46
CA GLU A 37 13.77 14.29 -0.87
C GLU A 37 12.27 14.51 -0.78
N TRP A 38 11.60 13.87 0.19
CA TRP A 38 10.20 14.11 0.48
C TRP A 38 9.91 15.59 0.74
N VAL A 39 10.69 16.25 1.61
CA VAL A 39 10.54 17.69 1.89
C VAL A 39 10.67 18.52 0.61
N ASN A 40 11.67 18.21 -0.22
CA ASN A 40 11.89 18.92 -1.48
C ASN A 40 10.69 18.79 -2.43
N TYR A 41 10.15 17.58 -2.61
CA TYR A 41 9.04 17.35 -3.53
C TYR A 41 7.70 17.86 -2.99
N VAL A 42 7.45 17.77 -1.69
CA VAL A 42 6.27 18.37 -1.04
C VAL A 42 6.28 19.90 -1.21
N ASN A 43 7.44 20.55 -1.05
CA ASN A 43 7.60 21.98 -1.31
C ASN A 43 7.46 22.35 -2.81
N LYS A 44 7.72 21.41 -3.73
CA LYS A 44 7.45 21.58 -5.17
C LYS A 44 6.01 21.29 -5.57
N GLY A 45 5.12 20.99 -4.62
CA GLY A 45 3.70 20.78 -4.87
C GLY A 45 3.24 19.32 -4.90
N LEU A 46 4.06 18.38 -4.43
CA LEU A 46 3.60 17.00 -4.21
C LEU A 46 2.51 17.00 -3.13
N ASP A 47 1.37 16.42 -3.46
CA ASP A 47 0.21 16.36 -2.58
C ASP A 47 0.22 15.04 -1.80
N LEU A 48 0.35 15.13 -0.47
CA LEU A 48 0.39 13.97 0.43
C LEU A 48 -0.96 13.23 0.52
N GLY A 49 -2.06 13.84 0.09
CA GLY A 49 -3.36 13.18 -0.04
C GLY A 49 -3.42 12.16 -1.18
N TYR A 50 -2.49 12.24 -2.16
CA TYR A 50 -2.38 11.29 -3.27
C TYR A 50 -1.08 10.51 -3.28
N ASN A 51 -0.07 10.91 -2.52
CA ASN A 51 1.26 10.31 -2.52
C ASN A 51 1.57 9.73 -1.13
N PHE A 52 1.47 8.42 -1.01
CA PHE A 52 1.58 7.70 0.26
C PHE A 52 3.00 7.17 0.45
N PRO A 53 3.70 7.54 1.52
CA PRO A 53 5.00 6.96 1.84
C PRO A 53 4.87 5.48 2.17
N THR A 54 5.81 4.68 1.65
CA THR A 54 5.88 3.23 1.90
C THR A 54 6.94 2.91 2.95
N PHE A 55 6.59 2.00 3.86
CA PHE A 55 7.45 1.45 4.90
C PHE A 55 7.47 -0.08 4.83
N GLY A 56 8.56 -0.69 5.30
CA GLY A 56 8.69 -2.14 5.49
C GLY A 56 8.52 -2.54 6.96
N LEU A 57 9.58 -3.18 7.51
CA LEU A 57 9.62 -3.62 8.91
C LEU A 57 10.35 -2.61 9.82
N GLU A 58 10.25 -1.34 9.53
CA GLU A 58 10.86 -0.28 10.30
C GLU A 58 10.25 -0.20 11.70
N LYS A 59 11.06 0.29 12.67
CA LYS A 59 10.56 0.59 14.01
C LYS A 59 9.62 1.78 13.96
N ILE A 60 8.63 1.79 14.87
CA ILE A 60 7.67 2.90 14.99
C ILE A 60 8.36 4.27 15.15
N SER A 61 9.50 4.32 15.85
CA SER A 61 10.29 5.55 16.02
C SER A 61 10.73 6.18 14.70
N ARG A 62 11.01 5.38 13.66
CA ARG A 62 11.37 5.88 12.33
C ARG A 62 10.15 6.44 11.59
N ILE A 63 9.00 5.84 11.78
CA ILE A 63 7.73 6.33 11.20
C ILE A 63 7.36 7.65 11.84
N ASP A 64 7.44 7.75 13.16
CA ASP A 64 7.20 8.98 13.92
C ASP A 64 8.19 10.09 13.51
N GLU A 65 9.48 9.77 13.44
CA GLU A 65 10.51 10.70 12.96
C GLU A 65 10.18 11.23 11.56
N PHE A 66 9.78 10.35 10.63
CA PHE A 66 9.41 10.74 9.28
C PHE A 66 8.20 11.70 9.28
N ILE A 67 7.10 11.30 9.93
CA ILE A 67 5.85 12.10 9.98
C ILE A 67 6.12 13.47 10.61
N SER A 68 6.82 13.49 11.75
CA SER A 68 7.19 14.72 12.46
C SER A 68 8.11 15.61 11.61
N HIS A 69 9.07 15.02 10.90
CA HIS A 69 9.99 15.75 10.02
C HIS A 69 9.26 16.41 8.86
N ILE A 70 8.37 15.70 8.18
CA ILE A 70 7.57 16.25 7.08
C ILE A 70 6.69 17.39 7.60
N ALA A 71 5.94 17.19 8.67
CA ALA A 71 5.08 18.22 9.24
C ALA A 71 5.87 19.49 9.61
N LYS A 72 7.01 19.33 10.28
CA LYS A 72 7.86 20.45 10.71
C LYS A 72 8.47 21.23 9.53
N LYS A 73 8.85 20.54 8.45
CA LYS A 73 9.57 21.15 7.32
C LYS A 73 8.67 21.69 6.22
N THR A 74 7.44 21.19 6.10
CA THR A 74 6.54 21.54 5.00
C THR A 74 5.23 22.16 5.46
N ASN A 75 4.93 22.13 6.76
CA ASN A 75 3.64 22.53 7.34
C ASN A 75 2.46 21.72 6.75
N LYS A 76 2.73 20.47 6.31
CA LYS A 76 1.73 19.53 5.80
C LYS A 76 1.78 18.22 6.56
N ASN A 77 0.65 17.56 6.74
CA ASN A 77 0.55 16.32 7.46
C ASN A 77 0.56 15.11 6.52
N VAL A 78 1.19 14.02 6.93
CA VAL A 78 1.06 12.71 6.31
C VAL A 78 -0.25 12.11 6.81
N GLU A 79 -1.18 11.86 5.91
CA GLU A 79 -2.52 11.34 6.25
C GLU A 79 -2.63 9.84 5.98
N ASN A 80 -1.84 9.32 5.06
CA ASN A 80 -1.88 7.92 4.65
C ASN A 80 -0.48 7.34 4.50
N ILE A 81 -0.31 6.06 4.84
CA ILE A 81 0.92 5.30 4.63
C ILE A 81 0.64 3.93 4.06
N VAL A 82 1.65 3.35 3.41
CA VAL A 82 1.63 1.98 2.94
C VAL A 82 2.69 1.16 3.69
N PHE A 83 2.29 0.04 4.26
CA PHE A 83 3.23 -0.98 4.72
C PHE A 83 3.34 -2.07 3.66
N ASP A 84 4.55 -2.32 3.17
CA ASP A 84 4.82 -3.27 2.09
C ASP A 84 5.93 -4.23 2.42
N ILE A 85 5.56 -5.50 2.59
CA ILE A 85 6.48 -6.62 2.78
C ILE A 85 6.03 -7.84 1.97
N PRO A 86 6.96 -8.72 1.54
CA PRO A 86 6.61 -9.89 0.72
C PRO A 86 5.69 -10.90 1.42
N ASN A 87 5.71 -10.96 2.75
CA ASN A 87 4.93 -11.89 3.55
C ASN A 87 4.27 -11.18 4.73
N GLY A 88 2.99 -10.81 4.57
CA GLY A 88 2.18 -10.10 5.58
C GLY A 88 1.73 -10.95 6.78
N TYR A 89 2.04 -12.24 6.81
CA TYR A 89 1.58 -13.15 7.88
C TYR A 89 2.49 -13.20 9.11
N ILE A 90 3.63 -12.51 9.10
CA ILE A 90 4.59 -12.56 10.20
C ILE A 90 4.15 -11.71 11.40
N ASP A 91 4.31 -12.24 12.60
CA ASP A 91 3.89 -11.58 13.86
C ASP A 91 4.52 -10.20 14.06
N LYS A 92 5.79 -10.03 13.68
CA LYS A 92 6.48 -8.74 13.76
C LYS A 92 5.74 -7.67 12.97
N PHE A 93 5.20 -8.00 11.80
CA PHE A 93 4.48 -7.07 10.95
C PHE A 93 3.16 -6.61 11.59
N SER A 94 2.37 -7.55 12.08
CA SER A 94 1.13 -7.22 12.79
C SER A 94 1.34 -6.35 14.03
N LYS A 95 2.47 -6.56 14.76
CA LYS A 95 2.84 -5.72 15.90
C LYS A 95 3.16 -4.28 15.50
N ILE A 96 3.95 -4.09 14.43
CA ILE A 96 4.28 -2.74 13.91
C ILE A 96 3.01 -1.98 13.52
N ILE A 97 2.05 -2.63 12.83
CA ILE A 97 0.79 -2.00 12.45
C ILE A 97 -0.01 -1.60 13.70
N LYS A 98 -0.09 -2.46 14.73
CA LYS A 98 -0.77 -2.16 16.00
C LYS A 98 -0.14 -0.97 16.73
N GLU A 99 1.19 -0.93 16.80
CA GLU A 99 1.93 0.18 17.41
C GLU A 99 1.68 1.48 16.64
N THR A 100 1.72 1.43 15.31
CA THR A 100 1.45 2.59 14.45
C THR A 100 0.02 3.09 14.62
N ARG A 101 -0.97 2.22 14.65
CA ARG A 101 -2.37 2.61 14.87
C ARG A 101 -2.58 3.23 16.25
N LYS A 102 -1.90 2.71 17.27
CA LYS A 102 -1.97 3.26 18.63
C LYS A 102 -1.37 4.67 18.71
N GLU A 103 -0.22 4.89 18.07
CA GLU A 103 0.47 6.16 18.07
C GLU A 103 -0.23 7.20 17.17
N PHE A 104 -0.74 6.76 16.02
CA PHE A 104 -1.40 7.60 15.03
C PHE A 104 -2.83 7.12 14.74
N PRO A 105 -3.82 7.40 15.62
CA PRO A 105 -5.19 6.86 15.50
C PRO A 105 -5.91 7.28 14.20
N GLN A 106 -5.57 8.43 13.64
CA GLN A 106 -6.23 8.99 12.43
C GLN A 106 -5.51 8.67 11.12
N LEU A 107 -4.33 8.04 11.18
CA LEU A 107 -3.54 7.74 10.00
C LEU A 107 -4.22 6.65 9.16
N GLY A 108 -4.38 6.88 7.86
CA GLY A 108 -4.81 5.84 6.93
C GLY A 108 -3.68 4.83 6.72
N ILE A 109 -3.94 3.56 6.97
CA ILE A 109 -2.94 2.47 6.89
C ILE A 109 -3.37 1.43 5.86
N ILE A 110 -2.59 1.30 4.79
CA ILE A 110 -2.68 0.18 3.86
C ILE A 110 -1.53 -0.78 4.16
N ALA A 111 -1.80 -2.07 4.31
CA ALA A 111 -0.77 -3.04 4.69
C ALA A 111 -0.85 -4.34 3.88
N GLY A 112 0.28 -4.94 3.57
CA GLY A 112 0.36 -6.23 2.84
C GLY A 112 1.80 -6.68 2.58
N ASN A 113 1.96 -7.80 1.85
CA ASN A 113 0.94 -8.48 1.06
C ASN A 113 0.45 -9.78 1.73
N VAL A 114 -0.80 -10.07 1.51
CA VAL A 114 -1.44 -11.34 1.86
C VAL A 114 -2.29 -11.82 0.68
N VAL A 115 -2.80 -13.07 0.73
CA VAL A 115 -3.64 -13.65 -0.35
C VAL A 115 -4.84 -14.45 0.19
N THR A 116 -5.05 -14.47 1.51
CA THR A 116 -6.14 -15.24 2.12
C THR A 116 -7.01 -14.38 3.05
N PRO A 117 -8.27 -14.76 3.29
CA PRO A 117 -9.14 -14.10 4.28
C PRO A 117 -8.53 -14.01 5.68
N GLU A 118 -7.79 -15.04 6.11
CA GLU A 118 -7.11 -15.04 7.42
C GLU A 118 -6.03 -13.95 7.49
N GLY A 119 -5.30 -13.74 6.41
CA GLY A 119 -4.30 -12.66 6.30
C GLY A 119 -4.98 -11.30 6.37
N VAL A 120 -6.10 -11.10 5.66
CA VAL A 120 -6.90 -9.87 5.75
C VAL A 120 -7.38 -9.64 7.16
N LYS A 121 -7.98 -10.65 7.80
CA LYS A 121 -8.42 -10.59 9.20
C LYS A 121 -7.30 -10.21 10.15
N LEU A 122 -6.11 -10.79 9.97
CA LEU A 122 -4.92 -10.49 10.79
C LEU A 122 -4.55 -9.00 10.69
N LEU A 123 -4.43 -8.47 9.47
CA LEU A 123 -4.00 -7.08 9.26
C LEU A 123 -5.08 -6.07 9.66
N MET A 124 -6.35 -6.33 9.38
CA MET A 124 -7.47 -5.50 9.84
C MET A 124 -7.56 -5.43 11.36
N ASN A 125 -7.45 -6.56 12.07
CA ASN A 125 -7.41 -6.61 13.54
C ASN A 125 -6.14 -5.93 14.11
N SER A 126 -5.13 -5.74 13.29
CA SER A 126 -3.92 -5.00 13.66
C SER A 126 -4.05 -3.50 13.46
N GLY A 127 -5.12 -3.03 12.80
CA GLY A 127 -5.41 -1.62 12.63
C GLY A 127 -5.20 -1.09 11.20
N ALA A 128 -5.05 -1.97 10.20
CA ALA A 128 -5.07 -1.56 8.80
C ALA A 128 -6.49 -1.15 8.37
N ASP A 129 -6.60 -0.13 7.51
CA ASP A 129 -7.85 0.31 6.87
C ASP A 129 -8.01 -0.36 5.50
N GLY A 130 -6.88 -0.64 4.84
CA GLY A 130 -6.81 -1.34 3.56
C GLY A 130 -5.76 -2.44 3.60
N VAL A 131 -5.99 -3.52 2.84
CA VAL A 131 -5.05 -4.64 2.75
C VAL A 131 -4.62 -4.87 1.31
N LYS A 132 -3.30 -4.87 1.06
CA LYS A 132 -2.72 -5.24 -0.23
C LYS A 132 -2.80 -6.76 -0.41
N VAL A 133 -3.48 -7.17 -1.48
CA VAL A 133 -3.74 -8.57 -1.82
C VAL A 133 -3.03 -8.94 -3.10
N GLY A 134 -2.09 -9.86 -3.01
CA GLY A 134 -1.34 -10.39 -4.14
C GLY A 134 0.03 -10.94 -3.74
N ILE A 135 0.32 -12.18 -4.10
CA ILE A 135 1.62 -12.83 -3.98
C ILE A 135 1.83 -13.67 -5.23
N GLY A 136 2.92 -13.40 -5.95
CA GLY A 136 3.28 -14.17 -7.14
C GLY A 136 2.45 -13.90 -8.40
N SER A 137 1.51 -12.96 -8.37
CA SER A 137 0.62 -12.62 -9.49
C SER A 137 1.17 -11.52 -10.41
N GLY A 138 2.21 -10.80 -9.99
CA GLY A 138 2.84 -9.75 -10.79
C GLY A 138 3.62 -10.32 -11.98
N GLY A 139 3.58 -9.61 -13.12
CA GLY A 139 4.30 -10.02 -14.33
C GLY A 139 5.83 -10.01 -14.20
N VAL A 140 6.36 -9.34 -13.18
CA VAL A 140 7.80 -9.23 -12.81
C VAL A 140 8.07 -9.88 -11.45
N CYS A 141 7.15 -10.73 -10.94
CA CYS A 141 7.25 -11.28 -9.59
C CYS A 141 7.92 -12.65 -9.62
N ASP A 142 9.17 -12.73 -9.18
CA ASP A 142 9.94 -13.98 -9.07
C ASP A 142 9.55 -14.81 -7.83
N THR A 143 8.61 -14.34 -7.01
CA THR A 143 8.25 -15.00 -5.75
C THR A 143 7.71 -16.41 -5.98
N THR A 144 6.83 -16.61 -6.95
CA THR A 144 6.26 -17.93 -7.26
C THR A 144 7.32 -18.87 -7.81
N ASP A 145 8.18 -18.37 -8.71
CA ASP A 145 9.25 -19.16 -9.31
C ASP A 145 10.34 -19.54 -8.27
N THR A 146 10.60 -18.65 -7.34
CA THR A 146 11.64 -18.84 -6.31
C THR A 146 11.14 -19.66 -5.11
N THR A 147 9.90 -19.44 -4.66
CA THR A 147 9.37 -20.01 -3.41
C THR A 147 8.30 -21.05 -3.59
N GLY A 148 7.74 -21.19 -4.81
CA GLY A 148 6.55 -22.00 -5.08
C GLY A 148 5.26 -21.45 -4.47
N VAL A 149 5.29 -20.25 -3.87
CA VAL A 149 4.15 -19.63 -3.20
C VAL A 149 3.50 -18.63 -4.13
N GLY A 150 2.24 -18.85 -4.45
CA GLY A 150 1.41 -17.93 -5.24
C GLY A 150 -0.06 -18.30 -5.10
N TYR A 151 -0.94 -17.34 -5.41
CA TYR A 151 -2.37 -17.55 -5.41
C TYR A 151 -3.00 -16.83 -6.60
N PRO A 152 -3.98 -17.42 -7.32
CA PRO A 152 -4.65 -16.78 -8.45
C PRO A 152 -5.29 -15.46 -8.02
N GLN A 153 -4.89 -14.36 -8.66
CA GLN A 153 -5.22 -13.00 -8.19
C GLN A 153 -6.73 -12.76 -8.10
N LEU A 154 -7.51 -13.23 -9.08
CA LEU A 154 -8.95 -12.99 -9.06
C LEU A 154 -9.64 -13.73 -7.90
N SER A 155 -9.24 -14.98 -7.61
CA SER A 155 -9.75 -15.75 -6.47
C SER A 155 -9.38 -15.06 -5.16
N ALA A 156 -8.12 -14.65 -5.01
CA ALA A 156 -7.66 -13.89 -3.83
C ALA A 156 -8.50 -12.62 -3.62
N ASN A 157 -8.73 -11.85 -4.69
CA ASN A 157 -9.53 -10.61 -4.61
C ASN A 157 -10.96 -10.89 -4.12
N ILE A 158 -11.63 -11.90 -4.66
CA ILE A 158 -13.00 -12.26 -4.27
C ILE A 158 -13.06 -12.63 -2.79
N GLU A 159 -12.26 -13.59 -2.37
CA GLU A 159 -12.24 -14.10 -1.00
C GLU A 159 -11.84 -13.03 0.03
N CYS A 160 -10.77 -12.29 -0.28
CA CYS A 160 -10.23 -11.25 0.61
C CYS A 160 -11.14 -10.02 0.69
N SER A 161 -11.84 -9.65 -0.39
CA SER A 161 -12.76 -8.50 -0.37
C SER A 161 -13.97 -8.75 0.53
N GLU A 162 -14.49 -9.97 0.53
CA GLU A 162 -15.60 -10.37 1.43
C GLU A 162 -15.18 -10.30 2.90
N GLU A 163 -13.96 -10.71 3.21
CA GLU A 163 -13.45 -10.61 4.58
C GLU A 163 -13.23 -9.14 4.99
N ALA A 164 -12.62 -8.31 4.13
CA ALA A 164 -12.35 -6.90 4.43
C ALA A 164 -13.64 -6.10 4.76
N LYS A 165 -14.75 -6.39 4.08
CA LYS A 165 -16.05 -5.75 4.33
C LYS A 165 -16.55 -5.91 5.76
N LYS A 166 -16.23 -7.03 6.44
CA LYS A 166 -16.61 -7.29 7.84
C LYS A 166 -16.00 -6.28 8.80
N TYR A 167 -14.88 -5.66 8.41
CA TYR A 167 -14.14 -4.65 9.17
C TYR A 167 -14.42 -3.22 8.67
N LYS A 168 -15.33 -3.03 7.72
CA LYS A 168 -15.56 -1.77 6.99
C LYS A 168 -14.29 -1.27 6.27
N GLY A 169 -13.38 -2.18 5.98
CA GLY A 169 -12.14 -1.93 5.24
C GLY A 169 -12.28 -2.31 3.76
N PHE A 170 -11.16 -2.22 3.05
CA PHE A 170 -11.09 -2.53 1.63
C PHE A 170 -9.83 -3.32 1.31
N ILE A 171 -9.77 -3.90 0.11
CA ILE A 171 -8.54 -4.48 -0.43
C ILE A 171 -7.99 -3.63 -1.57
N VAL A 172 -6.67 -3.66 -1.71
CA VAL A 172 -5.92 -3.17 -2.87
C VAL A 172 -5.47 -4.39 -3.66
N SER A 173 -6.02 -4.59 -4.86
CA SER A 173 -5.56 -5.66 -5.76
C SER A 173 -4.18 -5.33 -6.27
N ASP A 174 -3.17 -6.10 -5.87
CA ASP A 174 -1.77 -5.84 -6.18
C ASP A 174 -1.18 -6.97 -7.03
N GLY A 175 -0.97 -6.68 -8.31
CA GLY A 175 -0.48 -7.63 -9.31
C GLY A 175 -1.57 -8.22 -10.21
N GLY A 176 -1.14 -8.95 -11.25
CA GLY A 176 -2.04 -9.62 -12.20
C GLY A 176 -2.72 -8.71 -13.24
N VAL A 177 -2.42 -7.41 -13.25
CA VAL A 177 -2.96 -6.46 -14.23
C VAL A 177 -2.02 -6.40 -15.44
N LYS A 178 -2.45 -6.94 -16.56
CA LYS A 178 -1.71 -6.92 -17.84
C LYS A 178 -2.42 -6.13 -18.93
N ILE A 179 -3.74 -6.06 -18.85
CA ILE A 179 -4.61 -5.35 -19.79
C ILE A 179 -5.69 -4.59 -19.03
N THR A 180 -6.32 -3.60 -19.66
CA THR A 180 -7.37 -2.77 -19.03
C THR A 180 -8.55 -3.59 -18.50
N GLY A 181 -8.88 -4.72 -19.15
CA GLY A 181 -9.93 -5.62 -18.67
C GLY A 181 -9.63 -6.25 -17.29
N ASP A 182 -8.38 -6.38 -16.91
CA ASP A 182 -8.01 -6.93 -15.60
C ASP A 182 -8.33 -5.95 -14.48
N ILE A 183 -8.25 -4.64 -14.73
CA ILE A 183 -8.69 -3.59 -13.80
C ILE A 183 -10.19 -3.76 -13.51
N SER A 184 -11.00 -3.91 -14.56
CA SER A 184 -12.45 -4.10 -14.42
C SER A 184 -12.79 -5.38 -13.66
N LYS A 185 -12.07 -6.48 -13.90
CA LYS A 185 -12.22 -7.75 -13.15
C LYS A 185 -11.87 -7.56 -11.66
N ALA A 186 -10.79 -6.85 -11.36
CA ALA A 186 -10.39 -6.59 -9.97
C ALA A 186 -11.46 -5.80 -9.21
N PHE A 187 -12.04 -4.77 -9.83
CA PHE A 187 -13.17 -4.04 -9.22
C PHE A 187 -14.43 -4.90 -9.09
N ALA A 188 -14.77 -5.68 -10.12
CA ALA A 188 -15.90 -6.62 -10.05
C ALA A 188 -15.73 -7.66 -8.94
N ALA A 189 -14.49 -8.06 -8.63
CA ALA A 189 -14.15 -8.93 -7.50
C ALA A 189 -14.20 -8.22 -6.13
N GLY A 190 -14.56 -6.94 -6.08
CA GLY A 190 -14.76 -6.19 -4.84
C GLY A 190 -13.53 -5.42 -4.34
N SER A 191 -12.49 -5.25 -5.14
CA SER A 191 -11.33 -4.44 -4.77
C SER A 191 -11.72 -2.96 -4.63
N GLY A 192 -11.29 -2.31 -3.55
CA GLY A 192 -11.45 -0.88 -3.35
C GLY A 192 -10.47 -0.05 -4.17
N PHE A 193 -9.26 -0.59 -4.38
CA PHE A 193 -8.21 -0.03 -5.25
C PHE A 193 -7.57 -1.11 -6.11
N VAL A 194 -7.03 -0.69 -7.25
CA VAL A 194 -6.19 -1.54 -8.10
C VAL A 194 -4.80 -0.91 -8.21
N MET A 195 -3.77 -1.67 -7.83
CA MET A 195 -2.37 -1.24 -7.92
C MET A 195 -1.79 -1.69 -9.26
N ILE A 196 -1.09 -0.76 -9.93
CA ILE A 196 -0.51 -0.96 -11.25
C ILE A 196 0.98 -0.66 -11.20
N GLY A 197 1.81 -1.59 -11.63
CA GLY A 197 3.28 -1.49 -11.62
C GLY A 197 3.98 -1.76 -12.94
N SER A 198 3.29 -2.39 -13.91
CA SER A 198 3.89 -2.72 -15.22
C SER A 198 2.84 -2.74 -16.31
#